data_5f794378610ceacb2328dcff00fa6cff
#
_entry.id   5f794378610ceacb2328dcff00fa6cff
#
_cell.length_a   1.000
_cell.length_b   1.000
_cell.length_c   1.000
_cell.angle_alpha   90.00
_cell.angle_beta   90.00
_cell.angle_gamma   90.00
#
_symmetry.space_group_name_H-M   'P 1'
#
loop_
_entity.id
_entity.type
_entity.pdbx_description
1 polymer ?
#
loop_
_entity_poly.entity_id
_entity_poly.type
_entity_poly.pdbx_seq_one_letter_code
_entity_poly.pdbx_strand_id
1 'polypeptide(L)'
;MKDFLQKVNSYIKEAFSAGKYLYDGFTVTFDHLRRRPVTVQYPYEKLIPSERYRGRIHYEFDKCIACEVCVRVCPINLPVVDWVMNKETKKKELRNYSIDFGVCIFCGNCVEYCPTNCLSMTEEYELATFDRHNLNFDNIALGRLPTNVTTDPSVKPLRELAYLPKGVMDPHEVPLSDVRVGKLPEEVYDWMKPELNEIKNPNVEPKK
;
A
#
# COMPACT_ATOMS: atom_id res chain seq x y z
N MET A 1 -13.76 29.24 56.05
CA MET A 1 -12.37 29.60 55.67
C MET A 1 -11.61 28.39 55.06
N LYS A 2 -11.72 27.20 55.66
CA LYS A 2 -11.05 26.00 55.11
C LYS A 2 -11.53 25.59 53.71
N ASP A 3 -12.84 25.64 53.42
CA ASP A 3 -13.41 25.27 52.12
C ASP A 3 -12.99 26.22 50.99
N PHE A 4 -12.86 27.52 51.32
CA PHE A 4 -12.37 28.51 50.36
C PHE A 4 -10.91 28.23 49.96
N LEU A 5 -10.06 27.93 50.94
CA LEU A 5 -8.66 27.59 50.71
C LEU A 5 -8.49 26.29 49.91
N GLN A 6 -9.36 25.31 50.14
CA GLN A 6 -9.35 24.08 49.34
C GLN A 6 -9.74 24.34 47.88
N LYS A 7 -10.76 25.13 47.61
CA LYS A 7 -11.16 25.53 46.25
C LYS A 7 -10.04 26.28 45.53
N VAL A 8 -9.42 27.24 46.19
CA VAL A 8 -8.30 28.01 45.61
C VAL A 8 -7.12 27.06 45.27
N ASN A 9 -6.80 26.13 46.16
CA ASN A 9 -5.73 25.18 45.93
C ASN A 9 -6.03 24.19 44.76
N SER A 10 -7.31 23.83 44.59
CA SER A 10 -7.77 23.03 43.42
C SER A 10 -7.56 23.80 42.12
N TYR A 11 -7.99 25.04 42.05
CA TYR A 11 -7.80 25.90 40.86
C TYR A 11 -6.32 26.09 40.52
N ILE A 12 -5.47 26.29 41.51
CA ILE A 12 -4.01 26.42 41.28
C ILE A 12 -3.45 25.14 40.70
N LYS A 13 -3.83 23.99 41.22
CA LYS A 13 -3.38 22.70 40.68
C LYS A 13 -3.84 22.46 39.25
N GLU A 14 -5.09 22.77 38.95
CA GLU A 14 -5.65 22.66 37.59
C GLU A 14 -4.95 23.62 36.61
N ALA A 15 -4.72 24.87 37.01
CA ALA A 15 -3.98 25.83 36.22
C ALA A 15 -2.55 25.41 35.95
N PHE A 16 -1.89 24.85 36.96
CA PHE A 16 -0.52 24.33 36.78
C PHE A 16 -0.48 23.09 35.86
N SER A 17 -1.49 22.23 35.99
CA SER A 17 -1.65 21.07 35.11
C SER A 17 -1.89 21.50 33.66
N ALA A 18 -2.77 22.46 33.42
CA ALA A 18 -3.04 23.03 32.11
C ALA A 18 -1.77 23.66 31.49
N GLY A 19 -1.00 24.42 32.30
CA GLY A 19 0.27 25.00 31.87
C GLY A 19 1.29 23.95 31.47
N LYS A 20 1.35 22.84 32.20
CA LYS A 20 2.23 21.71 31.86
C LYS A 20 1.82 21.09 30.51
N TYR A 21 0.55 20.82 30.27
CA TYR A 21 0.10 20.27 28.99
C TYR A 21 0.39 21.19 27.80
N LEU A 22 0.24 22.50 27.99
CA LEU A 22 0.64 23.48 26.97
C LEU A 22 2.15 23.41 26.68
N TYR A 23 2.95 23.39 27.74
CA TYR A 23 4.41 23.27 27.60
C TYR A 23 4.83 21.98 26.89
N ASP A 24 4.25 20.85 27.26
CA ASP A 24 4.52 19.57 26.61
C ASP A 24 4.13 19.60 25.12
N GLY A 25 3.01 20.20 24.76
CA GLY A 25 2.57 20.42 23.38
C GLY A 25 3.55 21.29 22.57
N PHE A 26 4.01 22.39 23.17
CA PHE A 26 5.02 23.25 22.54
C PHE A 26 6.35 22.52 22.34
N THR A 27 6.78 21.73 23.31
CA THR A 27 8.03 20.96 23.21
C THR A 27 8.00 20.02 22.02
N VAL A 28 6.90 19.27 21.84
CA VAL A 28 6.72 18.38 20.68
C VAL A 28 6.78 19.16 19.36
N THR A 29 6.11 20.31 19.30
CA THR A 29 6.11 21.15 18.09
C THR A 29 7.50 21.69 17.77
N PHE A 30 8.24 22.15 18.77
CA PHE A 30 9.63 22.61 18.60
C PHE A 30 10.57 21.51 18.15
N ASP A 31 10.39 20.28 18.64
CA ASP A 31 11.18 19.13 18.20
C ASP A 31 10.93 18.82 16.72
N HIS A 32 9.66 18.92 16.27
CA HIS A 32 9.32 18.72 14.86
C HIS A 32 9.82 19.84 13.97
N LEU A 33 9.90 21.08 14.45
CA LEU A 33 10.45 22.22 13.69
C LEU A 33 11.93 22.01 13.35
N ARG A 34 12.69 21.31 14.19
CA ARG A 34 14.12 21.02 13.98
C ARG A 34 14.37 19.80 13.11
N ARG A 35 13.36 18.96 12.88
CA ARG A 35 13.47 17.74 12.06
C ARG A 35 13.41 18.09 10.59
N ARG A 36 14.09 17.29 9.76
CA ARG A 36 13.92 17.40 8.32
C ARG A 36 12.49 16.99 7.93
N PRO A 37 11.90 17.64 6.91
CA PRO A 37 10.56 17.26 6.44
C PRO A 37 10.55 15.80 5.99
N VAL A 38 9.51 15.05 6.39
CA VAL A 38 9.28 13.65 6.01
C VAL A 38 8.51 13.57 4.68
N THR A 39 7.95 14.69 4.24
CA THR A 39 7.12 14.77 3.04
C THR A 39 7.95 14.62 1.78
N VAL A 40 7.49 13.78 0.86
CA VAL A 40 8.02 13.67 -0.50
C VAL A 40 7.35 14.73 -1.37
N GLN A 41 8.14 15.52 -2.09
CA GLN A 41 7.60 16.58 -2.95
C GLN A 41 7.20 16.02 -4.32
N TYR A 42 6.14 15.24 -4.34
CA TYR A 42 5.55 14.78 -5.59
C TYR A 42 4.98 15.97 -6.40
N PRO A 43 5.17 16.07 -7.72
CA PRO A 43 5.74 15.05 -8.62
C PRO A 43 7.26 15.11 -8.83
N TYR A 44 7.96 16.09 -8.25
CA TYR A 44 9.40 16.31 -8.47
C TYR A 44 10.26 15.23 -7.80
N GLU A 45 9.79 14.70 -6.69
CA GLU A 45 10.44 13.61 -5.97
C GLU A 45 9.47 12.42 -5.92
N LYS A 46 9.93 11.24 -6.30
CA LYS A 46 9.13 9.99 -6.26
C LYS A 46 9.89 8.91 -5.52
N LEU A 47 9.17 8.15 -4.72
CA LEU A 47 9.70 6.94 -4.11
C LEU A 47 9.83 5.85 -5.18
N ILE A 48 10.92 5.10 -5.13
CA ILE A 48 11.09 3.90 -5.95
C ILE A 48 10.22 2.81 -5.34
N PRO A 49 9.25 2.26 -6.06
CA PRO A 49 8.44 1.15 -5.59
C PRO A 49 9.29 -0.08 -5.30
N SER A 50 8.83 -0.94 -4.39
CA SER A 50 9.49 -2.20 -4.10
C SER A 50 9.37 -3.17 -5.28
N GLU A 51 10.27 -4.15 -5.37
CA GLU A 51 10.24 -5.20 -6.42
C GLU A 51 8.94 -6.00 -6.44
N ARG A 52 8.22 -6.05 -5.32
CA ARG A 52 6.91 -6.73 -5.20
C ARG A 52 5.73 -5.81 -5.43
N TYR A 53 5.97 -4.61 -5.94
CA TYR A 53 4.91 -3.66 -6.20
C TYR A 53 3.97 -4.17 -7.29
N ARG A 54 2.67 -4.01 -7.10
CA ARG A 54 1.61 -4.40 -8.03
C ARG A 54 1.06 -3.16 -8.74
N GLY A 55 1.84 -2.66 -9.70
CA GLY A 55 1.41 -1.55 -10.55
C GLY A 55 0.72 -2.01 -11.83
N ARG A 56 0.85 -1.24 -12.88
CA ARG A 56 0.24 -1.54 -14.18
C ARG A 56 0.71 -2.90 -14.70
N ILE A 57 -0.20 -3.69 -15.23
CA ILE A 57 0.11 -4.95 -15.90
C ILE A 57 0.72 -4.62 -17.26
N HIS A 58 1.89 -5.17 -17.56
CA HIS A 58 2.52 -5.17 -18.86
C HIS A 58 2.26 -6.49 -19.57
N TYR A 59 2.02 -6.44 -20.88
CA TYR A 59 1.63 -7.58 -21.68
C TYR A 59 2.51 -7.72 -22.90
N GLU A 60 3.10 -8.93 -23.07
CA GLU A 60 3.89 -9.29 -24.23
C GLU A 60 3.05 -10.16 -25.17
N PHE A 61 2.59 -9.54 -26.25
CA PHE A 61 1.68 -10.14 -27.21
C PHE A 61 2.24 -11.43 -27.83
N ASP A 62 3.51 -11.42 -28.20
CA ASP A 62 4.15 -12.53 -28.93
C ASP A 62 4.26 -13.82 -28.11
N LYS A 63 4.24 -13.70 -26.78
CA LYS A 63 4.32 -14.87 -25.88
C LYS A 63 2.96 -15.48 -25.56
N CYS A 64 1.88 -14.80 -25.90
CA CYS A 64 0.54 -15.24 -25.52
C CYS A 64 -0.01 -16.33 -26.43
N ILE A 65 -0.49 -17.42 -25.84
CA ILE A 65 -1.10 -18.55 -26.56
C ILE A 65 -2.63 -18.58 -26.49
N ALA A 66 -3.26 -17.49 -26.06
CA ALA A 66 -4.70 -17.38 -25.90
C ALA A 66 -5.36 -18.52 -25.08
N CYS A 67 -4.73 -18.92 -23.98
CA CYS A 67 -5.19 -20.03 -23.12
C CYS A 67 -6.33 -19.66 -22.18
N GLU A 68 -6.66 -18.37 -22.03
CA GLU A 68 -7.74 -17.82 -21.18
C GLU A 68 -7.61 -18.16 -19.68
N VAL A 69 -6.43 -18.63 -19.23
CA VAL A 69 -6.19 -18.89 -17.80
C VAL A 69 -6.35 -17.59 -16.98
N CYS A 70 -5.80 -16.49 -17.51
CA CYS A 70 -5.90 -15.17 -16.87
C CYS A 70 -7.35 -14.71 -16.61
N VAL A 71 -8.29 -15.08 -17.49
CA VAL A 71 -9.72 -14.79 -17.30
C VAL A 71 -10.29 -15.64 -16.16
N ARG A 72 -10.00 -16.94 -16.16
CA ARG A 72 -10.54 -17.88 -15.17
C ARG A 72 -10.03 -17.67 -13.75
N VAL A 73 -8.76 -17.24 -13.60
CA VAL A 73 -8.18 -16.97 -12.27
C VAL A 73 -8.50 -15.56 -11.75
N CYS A 74 -9.02 -14.71 -12.60
CA CYS A 74 -9.44 -13.37 -12.20
C CYS A 74 -10.72 -13.44 -11.35
N PRO A 75 -10.76 -12.90 -10.12
CA PRO A 75 -11.93 -12.98 -9.26
C PRO A 75 -13.16 -12.26 -9.83
N ILE A 76 -12.97 -11.36 -10.78
CA ILE A 76 -14.03 -10.58 -11.43
C ILE A 76 -14.15 -10.87 -12.95
N ASN A 77 -13.43 -11.86 -13.47
CA ASN A 77 -13.41 -12.24 -14.89
C ASN A 77 -13.14 -11.04 -15.83
N LEU A 78 -12.24 -10.15 -15.42
CA LEU A 78 -12.03 -8.86 -16.08
C LEU A 78 -11.29 -8.94 -17.42
N PRO A 79 -10.18 -9.70 -17.59
CA PRO A 79 -9.43 -9.72 -18.84
C PRO A 79 -10.29 -10.23 -20.00
N VAL A 80 -10.29 -9.50 -21.09
CA VAL A 80 -10.96 -9.90 -22.33
C VAL A 80 -9.91 -10.42 -23.30
N VAL A 81 -10.09 -11.67 -23.73
CA VAL A 81 -9.19 -12.36 -24.68
C VAL A 81 -9.98 -12.66 -25.94
N ASP A 82 -9.70 -11.92 -27.01
CA ASP A 82 -10.32 -12.15 -28.32
C ASP A 82 -9.37 -12.93 -29.22
N TRP A 83 -9.81 -14.09 -29.65
CA TRP A 83 -9.01 -14.98 -30.48
C TRP A 83 -9.84 -15.65 -31.59
N VAL A 84 -9.18 -16.04 -32.65
CA VAL A 84 -9.77 -16.75 -33.79
C VAL A 84 -9.04 -18.05 -34.04
N MET A 85 -9.77 -19.07 -34.43
CA MET A 85 -9.17 -20.32 -34.84
C MET A 85 -8.64 -20.21 -36.29
N ASN A 86 -7.34 -20.30 -36.47
CA ASN A 86 -6.76 -20.40 -37.80
C ASN A 86 -7.15 -21.76 -38.40
N LYS A 87 -7.79 -21.74 -39.57
CA LYS A 87 -8.27 -22.97 -40.24
C LYS A 87 -7.18 -23.84 -40.77
N GLU A 88 -6.03 -23.26 -41.13
CA GLU A 88 -4.88 -23.99 -41.72
C GLU A 88 -4.03 -24.66 -40.63
N THR A 89 -3.70 -23.92 -39.60
CA THR A 89 -2.79 -24.40 -38.55
C THR A 89 -3.52 -25.05 -37.37
N LYS A 90 -4.86 -24.92 -37.30
CA LYS A 90 -5.71 -25.36 -36.17
C LYS A 90 -5.25 -24.79 -34.81
N LYS A 91 -4.56 -23.66 -34.80
CA LYS A 91 -4.11 -22.97 -33.59
C LYS A 91 -4.99 -21.74 -33.34
N LYS A 92 -5.09 -21.37 -32.07
CA LYS A 92 -5.71 -20.12 -31.65
C LYS A 92 -4.78 -18.96 -32.00
N GLU A 93 -5.28 -18.00 -32.73
CA GLU A 93 -4.59 -16.74 -33.02
C GLU A 93 -5.25 -15.63 -32.22
N LEU A 94 -4.47 -14.98 -31.39
CA LEU A 94 -4.92 -13.87 -30.57
C LEU A 94 -5.13 -12.66 -31.47
N ARG A 95 -6.31 -12.04 -31.39
CA ARG A 95 -6.64 -10.78 -32.06
C ARG A 95 -6.46 -9.57 -31.18
N ASN A 96 -7.03 -9.66 -29.98
CA ASN A 96 -6.97 -8.58 -29.03
C ASN A 96 -6.93 -9.10 -27.60
N TYR A 97 -6.32 -8.32 -26.74
CA TYR A 97 -6.29 -8.54 -25.30
C TYR A 97 -6.52 -7.20 -24.61
N SER A 98 -7.49 -7.11 -23.74
CA SER A 98 -7.76 -5.87 -23.03
C SER A 98 -8.04 -6.08 -21.55
N ILE A 99 -7.67 -5.07 -20.76
CA ILE A 99 -7.93 -5.00 -19.32
C ILE A 99 -8.42 -3.59 -19.00
N ASP A 100 -9.56 -3.48 -18.32
CA ASP A 100 -10.04 -2.21 -17.78
C ASP A 100 -9.44 -1.97 -16.39
N PHE A 101 -8.45 -1.08 -16.30
CA PHE A 101 -7.84 -0.71 -15.03
C PHE A 101 -8.74 0.10 -14.11
N GLY A 102 -9.85 0.64 -14.62
CA GLY A 102 -10.87 1.29 -13.79
C GLY A 102 -11.66 0.34 -12.90
N VAL A 103 -11.56 -0.98 -13.17
CA VAL A 103 -12.23 -2.04 -12.39
C VAL A 103 -11.22 -3.03 -11.80
N CYS A 104 -10.00 -3.10 -12.35
CA CYS A 104 -8.96 -4.03 -11.93
C CYS A 104 -8.56 -3.79 -10.47
N ILE A 105 -8.52 -4.85 -9.67
CA ILE A 105 -8.10 -4.83 -8.26
C ILE A 105 -6.59 -5.07 -8.07
N PHE A 106 -5.82 -5.19 -9.13
CA PHE A 106 -4.36 -5.41 -9.11
C PHE A 106 -3.92 -6.59 -8.22
N CYS A 107 -4.71 -7.65 -8.15
CA CYS A 107 -4.41 -8.83 -7.32
C CYS A 107 -3.19 -9.65 -7.79
N GLY A 108 -2.82 -9.56 -9.09
CA GLY A 108 -1.66 -10.25 -9.65
C GLY A 108 -1.90 -11.72 -10.06
N ASN A 109 -3.08 -12.29 -9.79
CA ASN A 109 -3.35 -13.69 -10.11
C ASN A 109 -3.15 -14.00 -11.60
N CYS A 110 -3.55 -13.11 -12.49
CA CYS A 110 -3.36 -13.30 -13.94
C CYS A 110 -1.88 -13.39 -14.34
N VAL A 111 -1.00 -12.73 -13.60
CA VAL A 111 0.45 -12.77 -13.81
C VAL A 111 1.02 -14.08 -13.28
N GLU A 112 0.70 -14.45 -12.04
CA GLU A 112 1.22 -15.67 -11.39
C GLU A 112 0.81 -16.95 -12.09
N TYR A 113 -0.43 -17.04 -12.57
CA TYR A 113 -0.95 -18.24 -13.22
C TYR A 113 -0.75 -18.25 -14.74
N CYS A 114 -0.02 -17.29 -15.31
CA CYS A 114 0.25 -17.25 -16.75
C CYS A 114 1.28 -18.32 -17.12
N PRO A 115 0.95 -19.34 -17.92
CA PRO A 115 1.88 -20.44 -18.26
C PRO A 115 3.03 -19.99 -19.14
N THR A 116 2.85 -18.90 -19.90
CA THR A 116 3.87 -18.38 -20.82
C THR A 116 4.58 -17.14 -20.31
N ASN A 117 4.24 -16.69 -19.08
CA ASN A 117 4.77 -15.46 -18.48
C ASN A 117 4.66 -14.24 -19.42
N CYS A 118 3.58 -14.16 -20.19
CA CYS A 118 3.34 -13.02 -21.08
C CYS A 118 2.80 -11.79 -20.34
N LEU A 119 2.43 -11.93 -19.07
CA LEU A 119 1.97 -10.86 -18.20
C LEU A 119 3.01 -10.61 -17.11
N SER A 120 3.31 -9.36 -16.83
CA SER A 120 4.21 -8.95 -15.74
C SER A 120 3.64 -7.73 -15.01
N MET A 121 3.95 -7.61 -13.71
CA MET A 121 3.66 -6.41 -12.94
C MET A 121 4.77 -5.40 -13.12
N THR A 122 4.42 -4.13 -13.25
CA THR A 122 5.37 -3.03 -13.39
C THR A 122 5.35 -2.11 -12.18
N GLU A 123 6.29 -1.20 -12.13
CA GLU A 123 6.36 -0.16 -11.10
C GLU A 123 5.43 1.04 -11.39
N GLU A 124 4.78 1.05 -12.56
CA GLU A 124 3.94 2.17 -13.01
C GLU A 124 2.61 2.20 -12.26
N TYR A 125 2.31 3.32 -11.63
CA TYR A 125 1.09 3.53 -10.84
C TYR A 125 0.31 4.78 -11.26
N GLU A 126 0.88 5.62 -12.13
CA GLU A 126 0.27 6.88 -12.55
C GLU A 126 -0.74 6.63 -13.69
N LEU A 127 -1.90 6.09 -13.32
CA LEU A 127 -2.98 5.74 -14.25
C LEU A 127 -4.18 6.69 -14.16
N ALA A 128 -4.06 7.80 -13.42
CA ALA A 128 -5.18 8.73 -13.25
C ALA A 128 -5.52 9.45 -14.56
N THR A 129 -6.78 9.41 -14.94
CA THR A 129 -7.33 10.07 -16.12
C THR A 129 -8.64 10.77 -15.81
N PHE A 130 -9.04 11.76 -16.61
CA PHE A 130 -10.33 12.44 -16.47
C PHE A 130 -11.49 11.59 -17.01
N ASP A 131 -11.22 10.72 -17.97
CA ASP A 131 -12.22 9.85 -18.58
C ASP A 131 -11.91 8.38 -18.22
N ARG A 132 -12.91 7.72 -17.63
CA ARG A 132 -12.84 6.31 -17.27
C ARG A 132 -12.55 5.39 -18.45
N HIS A 133 -13.04 5.72 -19.63
CA HIS A 133 -12.86 4.90 -20.83
C HIS A 133 -11.39 4.79 -21.25
N ASN A 134 -10.57 5.79 -20.90
CA ASN A 134 -9.13 5.76 -21.14
C ASN A 134 -8.38 4.72 -20.30
N LEU A 135 -9.03 4.15 -19.26
CA LEU A 135 -8.46 3.09 -18.43
C LEU A 135 -8.68 1.69 -19.01
N ASN A 136 -9.45 1.56 -20.07
CA ASN A 136 -9.57 0.31 -20.80
C ASN A 136 -8.41 0.16 -21.78
N PHE A 137 -7.37 -0.53 -21.34
CA PHE A 137 -6.14 -0.72 -22.10
C PHE A 137 -6.26 -1.94 -23.01
N ASP A 138 -6.05 -1.70 -24.30
CA ASP A 138 -5.92 -2.74 -25.32
C ASP A 138 -4.50 -3.36 -25.35
N ASN A 139 -4.28 -4.31 -26.25
CA ASN A 139 -3.00 -5.00 -26.41
C ASN A 139 -1.85 -4.02 -26.70
N ILE A 140 -2.07 -2.93 -27.43
CA ILE A 140 -1.06 -1.92 -27.77
C ILE A 140 -0.70 -1.11 -26.51
N ALA A 141 -1.71 -0.64 -25.79
CA ALA A 141 -1.48 0.13 -24.57
C ALA A 141 -0.83 -0.69 -23.47
N LEU A 142 -1.22 -1.97 -23.33
CA LEU A 142 -0.60 -2.90 -22.37
C LEU A 142 0.83 -3.29 -22.74
N GLY A 143 1.13 -3.37 -24.05
CA GLY A 143 2.48 -3.68 -24.58
C GLY A 143 3.47 -2.51 -24.45
N ARG A 144 3.00 -1.31 -24.15
CA ARG A 144 3.88 -0.15 -23.93
C ARG A 144 4.84 -0.44 -22.77
N LEU A 145 6.14 -0.20 -23.02
CA LEU A 145 7.15 -0.32 -21.98
C LEU A 145 6.82 0.59 -20.80
N PRO A 146 6.94 0.09 -19.57
CA PRO A 146 6.65 0.88 -18.38
C PRO A 146 7.68 2.01 -18.21
N THR A 147 7.21 3.16 -17.75
CA THR A 147 8.09 4.23 -17.30
C THR A 147 8.51 3.96 -15.85
N ASN A 148 9.78 3.67 -15.63
CA ASN A 148 10.31 3.49 -14.29
C ASN A 148 10.73 4.82 -13.69
N VAL A 149 10.54 5.01 -12.39
CA VAL A 149 10.95 6.21 -11.65
C VAL A 149 12.45 6.50 -11.79
N THR A 150 13.26 5.45 -11.93
CA THR A 150 14.72 5.56 -12.10
C THR A 150 15.16 6.02 -13.50
N THR A 151 14.31 5.86 -14.51
CA THR A 151 14.62 6.20 -15.90
C THR A 151 14.10 7.58 -16.32
N ASP A 152 13.28 8.20 -15.51
CA ASP A 152 12.71 9.51 -15.78
C ASP A 152 13.71 10.61 -15.34
N PRO A 153 14.31 11.36 -16.29
CA PRO A 153 15.32 12.39 -15.97
C PRO A 153 14.73 13.62 -15.27
N SER A 154 13.40 13.78 -15.29
CA SER A 154 12.70 14.92 -14.67
C SER A 154 12.42 14.71 -13.19
N VAL A 155 12.57 13.49 -12.69
CA VAL A 155 12.19 13.08 -11.34
C VAL A 155 13.42 12.68 -10.55
N LYS A 156 13.50 13.13 -9.29
CA LYS A 156 14.54 12.70 -8.35
C LYS A 156 14.08 11.40 -7.67
N PRO A 157 14.71 10.25 -7.96
CA PRO A 157 14.36 9.00 -7.33
C PRO A 157 14.81 8.95 -5.87
N LEU A 158 13.91 8.63 -4.97
CA LEU A 158 14.19 8.44 -3.55
C LEU A 158 14.11 6.95 -3.23
N ARG A 159 15.23 6.33 -2.87
CA ARG A 159 15.27 4.93 -2.42
C ARG A 159 14.75 4.75 -1.01
N GLU A 160 14.96 5.75 -0.18
CA GLU A 160 14.55 5.76 1.22
C GLU A 160 13.86 7.10 1.50
N LEU A 161 12.84 7.08 2.33
CA LEU A 161 12.40 8.29 2.98
C LEU A 161 13.62 8.87 3.69
N ALA A 162 14.08 10.05 3.27
CA ALA A 162 15.31 10.67 3.76
C ALA A 162 15.32 10.84 5.30
N TYR A 163 14.28 10.40 5.96
CA TYR A 163 14.07 10.49 7.39
C TYR A 163 13.37 9.26 7.98
N LEU A 164 14.02 8.12 7.95
CA LEU A 164 13.90 7.20 9.08
C LEU A 164 14.95 7.68 10.10
N PRO A 165 14.59 8.10 11.33
CA PRO A 165 15.58 8.38 12.35
C PRO A 165 16.48 7.16 12.46
N LYS A 166 17.80 7.36 12.47
CA LYS A 166 18.77 6.28 12.65
C LYS A 166 18.36 5.48 13.89
N GLY A 167 17.91 4.24 13.72
CA GLY A 167 17.39 3.39 14.79
C GLY A 167 15.91 3.02 14.68
N VAL A 168 15.16 3.53 13.70
CA VAL A 168 13.89 2.92 13.31
C VAL A 168 14.23 1.86 12.28
N MET A 169 14.19 0.60 12.71
CA MET A 169 14.32 -0.56 11.84
C MET A 169 13.23 -0.51 10.77
N ASP A 170 13.53 -1.00 9.59
CA ASP A 170 12.52 -1.21 8.56
C ASP A 170 11.30 -1.90 9.17
N PRO A 171 10.06 -1.48 8.80
CA PRO A 171 8.85 -2.09 9.35
C PRO A 171 8.81 -3.62 9.21
N HIS A 172 9.61 -4.18 8.30
CA HIS A 172 9.78 -5.62 8.12
C HIS A 172 10.79 -6.27 9.06
N GLU A 173 11.66 -5.48 9.71
CA GLU A 173 12.69 -5.97 10.65
C GLU A 173 12.32 -5.72 12.12
N VAL A 174 11.26 -4.95 12.39
CA VAL A 174 10.78 -4.75 13.76
C VAL A 174 10.12 -6.05 14.22
N PRO A 175 10.73 -6.80 15.16
CA PRO A 175 10.05 -7.92 15.75
C PRO A 175 8.77 -7.39 16.40
N LEU A 176 7.64 -8.06 16.15
CA LEU A 176 6.31 -7.69 16.67
C LEU A 176 6.28 -7.47 18.19
N SER A 177 7.30 -7.98 18.92
CA SER A 177 7.51 -7.78 20.35
C SER A 177 7.93 -6.35 20.73
N ASP A 178 8.53 -5.59 19.82
CA ASP A 178 9.10 -4.25 20.10
C ASP A 178 8.24 -3.09 19.56
N VAL A 179 7.11 -3.40 18.92
CA VAL A 179 6.10 -2.38 18.62
C VAL A 179 5.57 -1.88 19.97
N ARG A 180 6.15 -0.80 20.46
CA ARG A 180 5.59 -0.05 21.58
C ARG A 180 4.29 0.58 21.08
N VAL A 181 3.24 -0.21 21.09
CA VAL A 181 1.88 0.33 21.06
C VAL A 181 1.86 1.29 22.24
N GLY A 182 1.76 2.59 21.97
CA GLY A 182 1.64 3.59 23.01
C GLY A 182 0.59 3.06 23.99
N LYS A 183 0.83 3.13 25.32
CA LYS A 183 -0.08 2.59 26.34
C LYS A 183 -1.49 3.03 26.00
N LEU A 184 -2.24 2.12 25.37
CA LEU A 184 -3.68 2.30 25.19
C LEU A 184 -4.29 2.47 26.58
N PRO A 185 -5.28 3.34 26.74
CA PRO A 185 -6.02 3.45 28.01
C PRO A 185 -6.39 2.05 28.50
N GLU A 186 -6.25 1.80 29.79
CA GLU A 186 -6.49 0.48 30.40
C GLU A 186 -7.86 -0.10 30.00
N GLU A 187 -8.86 0.75 29.82
CA GLU A 187 -10.21 0.40 29.37
C GLU A 187 -10.25 -0.25 27.97
N VAL A 188 -9.36 0.16 27.04
CA VAL A 188 -9.25 -0.43 25.72
C VAL A 188 -8.50 -1.75 25.77
N TYR A 189 -7.61 -1.92 26.75
CA TYR A 189 -6.81 -3.13 26.91
C TYR A 189 -7.61 -4.31 27.46
N ASP A 190 -8.63 -4.05 28.27
CA ASP A 190 -9.41 -5.11 28.92
C ASP A 190 -10.31 -5.89 27.97
N TRP A 191 -10.88 -5.24 26.97
CA TRP A 191 -11.69 -5.95 25.96
C TRP A 191 -10.85 -6.70 24.92
N MET A 192 -9.58 -6.29 24.66
CA MET A 192 -8.66 -6.97 23.75
C MET A 192 -7.91 -8.17 24.41
N LYS A 193 -7.90 -8.26 25.72
CA LYS A 193 -7.19 -9.35 26.47
C LYS A 193 -7.58 -10.76 26.00
N PRO A 194 -8.85 -11.09 25.74
CA PRO A 194 -9.22 -12.42 25.27
C PRO A 194 -8.63 -12.75 23.90
N GLU A 195 -8.66 -11.83 22.94
CA GLU A 195 -8.14 -12.06 21.59
C GLU A 195 -6.60 -12.18 21.57
N LEU A 196 -5.89 -11.39 22.36
CA LEU A 196 -4.44 -11.47 22.49
C LEU A 196 -3.97 -12.78 23.13
N ASN A 197 -4.77 -13.36 24.03
CA ASN A 197 -4.46 -14.66 24.65
C ASN A 197 -4.71 -15.83 23.68
N GLU A 198 -5.69 -15.73 22.79
CA GLU A 198 -5.93 -16.71 21.73
C GLU A 198 -4.80 -16.71 20.69
N ILE A 199 -4.26 -15.55 20.34
CA ILE A 199 -3.13 -15.41 19.41
C ILE A 199 -1.83 -16.00 20.04
N LYS A 200 -1.65 -15.87 21.36
CA LYS A 200 -0.47 -16.39 22.06
C LYS A 200 -0.54 -17.91 22.31
N ASN A 201 -1.73 -18.52 22.30
CA ASN A 201 -1.92 -19.94 22.52
C ASN A 201 -2.83 -20.55 21.42
N PRO A 202 -2.29 -20.85 20.21
CA PRO A 202 -3.07 -21.41 19.11
C PRO A 202 -3.63 -22.83 19.37
N ASN A 203 -3.32 -23.43 20.52
CA ASN A 203 -3.76 -24.79 20.90
C ASN A 203 -4.95 -24.81 21.88
N VAL A 204 -5.63 -23.70 22.12
CA VAL A 204 -6.86 -23.68 22.93
C VAL A 204 -8.05 -23.99 22.02
N GLU A 205 -8.58 -25.20 22.14
CA GLU A 205 -9.83 -25.58 21.47
C GLU A 205 -10.97 -24.64 21.87
N PRO A 206 -11.81 -24.20 20.90
CA PRO A 206 -12.94 -23.33 21.20
C PRO A 206 -13.93 -24.07 22.12
N LYS A 207 -14.16 -23.53 23.29
CA LYS A 207 -15.23 -24.01 24.18
C LYS A 207 -16.57 -23.87 23.45
N LYS A 208 -17.23 -25.02 23.25
CA LYS A 208 -18.59 -25.14 22.73
C LYS A 208 -19.60 -24.45 23.66
#